data_cba8a2f249b2b5e5f78518bc7f1f88ce
#
_entry.id   cba8a2f249b2b5e5f78518bc7f1f88ce
#
_cell.length_a   1.000
_cell.length_b   1.000
_cell.length_c   1.000
_cell.angle_alpha   90.00
_cell.angle_beta   90.00
_cell.angle_gamma   90.00
#
_symmetry.space_group_name_H-M   'P 1'
#
loop_
_entity.id
_entity.type
_entity.pdbx_description
1 polymer ?
#
loop_
_entity_poly.entity_id
_entity_poly.type
_entity_poly.pdbx_seq_one_letter_code
_entity_poly.pdbx_strand_id
1 'polypeptide(L)'
;MYGESFEVVDFQNSWMMVRTVFDDYEGWISTGQLHEVLDISQEKLPSEKRILCSSLTNISNILNHSLWVSFGSEIQESDKISASNLVKIVPSFKFSSNQLSAKQLVDNAQLLLGTPYLWGGRSVFGMDCSGFVQLLFKAAGIALPRDAYKQAEKGVTIDFIEEAQAGDLAFFDNDEGKINHVALVIDSKNVIHASGYVRKDAIDHHGIFNQATGKYTHKLRIIKRI
;
A
#
# COMPACT_ATOMS: atom_id res chain seq x y z
N MET A 1 2.56 8.44 -4.83
CA MET A 1 3.06 7.51 -5.88
C MET A 1 2.78 8.11 -7.25
N TYR A 2 3.37 7.57 -8.34
CA TYR A 2 3.08 8.05 -9.69
C TYR A 2 1.58 7.99 -9.99
N GLY A 3 1.04 9.06 -10.60
CA GLY A 3 -0.37 9.20 -10.94
C GLY A 3 -1.32 9.51 -9.78
N GLU A 4 -0.87 9.47 -8.52
CA GLU A 4 -1.70 9.89 -7.40
C GLU A 4 -1.96 11.40 -7.44
N SER A 5 -3.23 11.77 -7.27
CA SER A 5 -3.65 13.18 -7.18
C SER A 5 -3.49 13.69 -5.75
N PHE A 6 -3.12 14.95 -5.62
CA PHE A 6 -3.03 15.65 -4.34
C PHE A 6 -3.42 17.12 -4.50
N GLU A 7 -3.80 17.72 -3.41
CA GLU A 7 -4.00 19.17 -3.28
C GLU A 7 -2.78 19.78 -2.63
N VAL A 8 -2.35 20.95 -3.11
CA VAL A 8 -1.28 21.71 -2.47
C VAL A 8 -1.90 22.55 -1.37
N VAL A 9 -1.43 22.36 -0.15
CA VAL A 9 -1.93 23.07 1.05
C VAL A 9 -1.03 24.25 1.39
N ASP A 10 0.30 24.09 1.27
CA ASP A 10 1.27 25.14 1.65
C ASP A 10 2.62 24.92 0.93
N PHE A 11 3.44 25.96 0.93
CA PHE A 11 4.81 25.95 0.41
C PHE A 11 5.79 26.44 1.45
N GLN A 12 6.90 25.75 1.59
CA GLN A 12 8.02 26.20 2.41
C GLN A 12 9.35 25.93 1.69
N ASN A 13 10.00 26.98 1.17
CA ASN A 13 11.22 26.86 0.38
C ASN A 13 11.06 25.91 -0.84
N SER A 14 11.85 24.82 -0.87
CA SER A 14 11.79 23.78 -1.89
C SER A 14 10.85 22.62 -1.52
N TRP A 15 10.00 22.79 -0.54
CA TRP A 15 9.04 21.80 -0.07
C TRP A 15 7.61 22.30 -0.25
N MET A 16 6.73 21.36 -0.47
CA MET A 16 5.32 21.56 -0.67
C MET A 16 4.54 20.63 0.27
N MET A 17 3.70 21.23 1.11
CA MET A 17 2.73 20.48 1.90
C MET A 17 1.60 20.05 0.98
N VAL A 18 1.37 18.77 0.88
CA VAL A 18 0.30 18.22 0.04
C VAL A 18 -0.66 17.38 0.88
N ARG A 19 -1.92 17.36 0.44
CA ARG A 19 -2.94 16.44 0.94
C ARG A 19 -3.30 15.49 -0.19
N THR A 20 -3.08 14.19 0.00
CA THR A 20 -3.42 13.17 -1.00
C THR A 20 -4.93 12.98 -1.09
N VAL A 21 -5.46 12.91 -2.34
CA VAL A 21 -6.91 12.73 -2.57
C VAL A 21 -7.36 11.31 -2.18
N PHE A 22 -6.44 10.35 -2.20
CA PHE A 22 -6.76 8.94 -1.92
C PHE A 22 -7.11 8.66 -0.45
N ASP A 23 -6.37 9.26 0.49
CA ASP A 23 -6.44 8.91 1.92
C ASP A 23 -6.41 10.12 2.86
N ASP A 24 -6.53 11.35 2.30
CA ASP A 24 -6.45 12.65 3.02
C ASP A 24 -5.16 12.81 3.86
N TYR A 25 -4.10 12.07 3.50
CA TYR A 25 -2.85 12.14 4.22
C TYR A 25 -2.10 13.42 3.88
N GLU A 26 -1.65 14.15 4.89
CA GLU A 26 -0.85 15.37 4.73
C GLU A 26 0.64 15.05 4.92
N GLY A 27 1.46 15.61 4.05
CA GLY A 27 2.91 15.44 4.11
C GLY A 27 3.67 16.39 3.21
N TRP A 28 4.97 16.53 3.48
CA TRP A 28 5.85 17.36 2.69
C TRP A 28 6.50 16.57 1.57
N ILE A 29 6.43 17.08 0.35
CA ILE A 29 7.17 16.57 -0.81
C ILE A 29 8.09 17.64 -1.37
N SER A 30 9.24 17.24 -1.91
CA SER A 30 10.14 18.18 -2.58
C SER A 30 9.55 18.67 -3.89
N THR A 31 9.61 19.97 -4.16
CA THR A 31 9.19 20.55 -5.46
C THR A 31 9.97 19.98 -6.63
N GLY A 32 11.20 19.51 -6.41
CA GLY A 32 12.01 18.81 -7.44
C GLY A 32 11.48 17.43 -7.85
N GLN A 33 10.51 16.87 -7.11
CA GLN A 33 9.84 15.61 -7.49
C GLN A 33 8.64 15.82 -8.42
N LEU A 34 8.26 17.08 -8.66
CA LEU A 34 7.17 17.41 -9.57
C LEU A 34 7.68 17.42 -10.99
N HIS A 35 7.05 16.62 -11.85
CA HIS A 35 7.25 16.70 -13.28
C HIS A 35 6.27 17.66 -13.95
N GLU A 36 5.07 17.77 -13.40
CA GLU A 36 4.00 18.62 -13.91
C GLU A 36 3.00 18.93 -12.81
N VAL A 37 2.61 20.19 -12.68
CA VAL A 37 1.47 20.62 -11.85
C VAL A 37 0.38 21.03 -12.80
N LEU A 38 -0.68 20.24 -12.90
CA LEU A 38 -1.88 20.62 -13.61
C LEU A 38 -2.76 21.43 -12.65
N ASP A 39 -3.07 22.66 -13.01
CA ASP A 39 -4.11 23.43 -12.34
C ASP A 39 -5.49 22.89 -12.75
N ILE A 40 -6.01 21.97 -11.96
CA ILE A 40 -7.31 21.35 -12.17
C ILE A 40 -8.45 22.13 -11.51
N SER A 41 -8.21 23.35 -11.01
CA SER A 41 -9.24 24.17 -10.36
C SER A 41 -10.42 24.49 -11.29
N GLN A 42 -10.24 24.38 -12.60
CA GLN A 42 -11.27 24.61 -13.63
C GLN A 42 -11.66 23.37 -14.45
N GLU A 43 -10.93 22.28 -14.34
CA GLU A 43 -11.25 21.05 -15.06
C GLU A 43 -11.67 19.96 -14.07
N LYS A 44 -12.81 19.31 -14.33
CA LYS A 44 -13.09 18.05 -13.66
C LYS A 44 -11.92 17.12 -13.96
N LEU A 45 -11.30 16.54 -12.92
CA LEU A 45 -10.35 15.43 -13.08
C LEU A 45 -10.88 14.53 -14.17
N PRO A 46 -10.12 14.30 -15.26
CA PRO A 46 -10.59 13.44 -16.33
C PRO A 46 -11.06 12.13 -15.71
N SER A 47 -12.28 11.71 -16.04
CA SER A 47 -12.79 10.40 -15.66
C SER A 47 -12.08 9.27 -16.45
N GLU A 48 -10.88 9.56 -16.93
CA GLU A 48 -10.06 8.64 -17.69
C GLU A 48 -9.78 7.43 -16.83
N LYS A 49 -9.95 6.28 -17.43
CA LYS A 49 -9.69 4.97 -16.84
C LYS A 49 -8.26 4.93 -16.30
N ARG A 50 -8.12 5.07 -15.00
CA ARG A 50 -6.83 4.87 -14.34
C ARG A 50 -6.59 3.38 -14.19
N ILE A 51 -5.41 2.94 -14.59
CA ILE A 51 -4.98 1.55 -14.49
C ILE A 51 -3.99 1.47 -13.34
N LEU A 52 -4.26 0.62 -12.35
CA LEU A 52 -3.27 0.36 -11.31
C LEU A 52 -2.16 -0.54 -11.85
N CYS A 53 -0.93 -0.12 -11.64
CA CYS A 53 0.24 -0.91 -11.98
C CYS A 53 0.33 -2.14 -11.04
N SER A 54 0.32 -3.34 -11.61
CA SER A 54 0.39 -4.60 -10.86
C SER A 54 1.81 -5.10 -10.59
N SER A 55 2.82 -4.38 -11.06
CA SER A 55 4.24 -4.75 -10.92
C SER A 55 5.14 -3.52 -11.07
N LEU A 56 6.45 -3.69 -10.88
CA LEU A 56 7.43 -2.69 -11.27
C LEU A 56 7.46 -2.58 -12.80
N THR A 57 7.20 -1.40 -13.32
CA THR A 57 7.07 -1.15 -14.76
C THR A 57 7.85 0.09 -15.16
N ASN A 58 8.42 0.07 -16.36
CA ASN A 58 8.96 1.26 -16.99
C ASN A 58 7.93 1.84 -17.96
N ILE A 59 7.63 3.12 -17.81
CA ILE A 59 6.71 3.86 -18.68
C ILE A 59 7.43 5.04 -19.32
N SER A 60 6.96 5.50 -20.46
CA SER A 60 7.30 6.83 -20.99
C SER A 60 6.09 7.74 -20.78
N ASN A 61 6.27 8.81 -20.03
CA ASN A 61 5.23 9.81 -19.84
C ASN A 61 5.02 10.67 -21.09
N ILE A 62 4.06 11.59 -21.04
CA ILE A 62 3.72 12.51 -22.15
C ILE A 62 4.91 13.35 -22.63
N LEU A 63 5.91 13.58 -21.77
CA LEU A 63 7.14 14.30 -22.10
C LEU A 63 8.25 13.37 -22.65
N ASN A 64 7.94 12.10 -22.92
CA ASN A 64 8.89 11.05 -23.32
C ASN A 64 10.00 10.76 -22.30
N HIS A 65 9.79 11.08 -21.02
CA HIS A 65 10.69 10.68 -19.96
C HIS A 65 10.42 9.22 -19.57
N SER A 66 11.47 8.42 -19.44
CA SER A 66 11.38 7.05 -18.95
C SER A 66 11.34 7.05 -17.44
N LEU A 67 10.29 6.44 -16.87
CA LEU A 67 10.05 6.38 -15.43
C LEU A 67 9.79 4.94 -14.97
N TRP A 68 10.38 4.58 -13.82
CA TRP A 68 10.03 3.36 -13.13
C TRP A 68 8.84 3.61 -12.20
N VAL A 69 7.76 2.90 -12.43
CA VAL A 69 6.55 2.99 -11.60
C VAL A 69 6.32 1.68 -10.86
N SER A 70 5.92 1.81 -9.61
CA SER A 70 5.75 0.71 -8.67
C SER A 70 4.35 0.10 -8.75
N PHE A 71 4.17 -1.09 -8.20
CA PHE A 71 2.86 -1.65 -7.87
C PHE A 71 2.00 -0.61 -7.15
N GLY A 72 0.74 -0.45 -7.56
CA GLY A 72 -0.23 0.50 -7.01
C GLY A 72 -0.12 1.94 -7.53
N SER A 73 0.84 2.24 -8.42
CA SER A 73 0.86 3.49 -9.20
C SER A 73 -0.34 3.56 -10.15
N GLU A 74 -0.84 4.77 -10.41
CA GLU A 74 -1.97 5.01 -11.31
C GLU A 74 -1.44 5.45 -12.67
N ILE A 75 -1.59 4.58 -13.67
CA ILE A 75 -1.16 4.84 -15.04
C ILE A 75 -2.36 5.41 -15.82
N GLN A 76 -2.12 6.46 -16.59
CA GLN A 76 -3.12 7.03 -17.48
C GLN A 76 -3.07 6.35 -18.85
N GLU A 77 -4.18 6.39 -19.60
CA GLU A 77 -4.26 5.80 -20.94
C GLU A 77 -3.30 6.48 -21.95
N SER A 78 -2.92 7.73 -21.67
CA SER A 78 -1.94 8.52 -22.44
C SER A 78 -0.49 8.08 -22.19
N ASP A 79 -0.21 7.37 -21.10
CA ASP A 79 1.13 6.91 -20.78
C ASP A 79 1.55 5.78 -21.72
N LYS A 80 2.66 5.97 -22.43
CA LYS A 80 3.22 4.91 -23.29
C LYS A 80 3.99 3.92 -22.43
N ILE A 81 3.49 2.70 -22.36
CA ILE A 81 4.17 1.60 -21.68
C ILE A 81 5.29 1.09 -22.58
N SER A 82 6.53 1.30 -22.15
CA SER A 82 7.69 0.74 -22.85
C SER A 82 7.70 -0.79 -22.66
N ALA A 83 7.60 -1.52 -23.77
CA ALA A 83 7.63 -2.98 -23.76
C ALA A 83 9.04 -3.51 -23.47
N SER A 84 9.53 -3.33 -22.25
CA SER A 84 10.67 -4.09 -21.77
C SER A 84 10.19 -5.38 -21.12
N ASN A 85 10.82 -6.50 -21.43
CA ASN A 85 10.45 -7.89 -21.18
C ASN A 85 10.17 -8.32 -19.72
N LEU A 86 9.95 -7.40 -18.80
CA LEU A 86 9.74 -7.66 -17.37
C LEU A 86 8.32 -7.38 -16.89
N VAL A 87 7.40 -7.00 -17.77
CA VAL A 87 6.08 -6.53 -17.35
C VAL A 87 4.98 -7.37 -17.95
N LYS A 88 4.33 -8.16 -17.11
CA LYS A 88 2.94 -8.56 -17.36
C LYS A 88 2.06 -7.36 -17.04
N ILE A 89 1.66 -6.61 -18.07
CA ILE A 89 0.56 -5.67 -17.95
C ILE A 89 -0.69 -6.54 -17.77
N VAL A 90 -1.29 -6.47 -16.60
CA VAL A 90 -2.65 -6.98 -16.44
C VAL A 90 -3.56 -5.87 -16.98
N PRO A 91 -4.19 -6.07 -18.15
CA PRO A 91 -5.08 -5.05 -18.70
C PRO A 91 -6.26 -4.90 -17.76
N SER A 92 -6.54 -3.66 -17.44
CA SER A 92 -7.77 -3.21 -16.76
C SER A 92 -7.95 -3.65 -15.32
N PHE A 93 -7.23 -3.00 -14.39
CA PHE A 93 -7.88 -2.70 -13.14
C PHE A 93 -8.78 -1.47 -13.38
N LYS A 94 -10.01 -1.72 -13.80
CA LYS A 94 -11.07 -0.80 -13.45
C LYS A 94 -11.08 -0.75 -11.93
N PHE A 95 -11.19 0.43 -11.32
CA PHE A 95 -11.84 0.57 -10.01
C PHE A 95 -13.28 0.05 -10.21
N SER A 96 -13.36 -1.25 -10.35
CA SER A 96 -14.60 -1.98 -10.47
C SER A 96 -15.05 -2.19 -9.04
N SER A 97 -16.31 -2.00 -8.81
CA SER A 97 -17.04 -2.37 -7.60
C SER A 97 -16.89 -3.86 -7.21
N ASN A 98 -16.11 -4.63 -7.90
CA ASN A 98 -15.73 -5.99 -7.54
C ASN A 98 -14.48 -5.94 -6.66
N GLN A 99 -14.70 -6.00 -5.34
CA GLN A 99 -13.67 -6.24 -4.36
C GLN A 99 -12.83 -7.44 -4.77
N LEU A 100 -11.49 -7.33 -4.69
CA LEU A 100 -10.61 -8.48 -4.84
C LEU A 100 -10.99 -9.55 -3.80
N SER A 101 -10.97 -10.80 -4.21
CA SER A 101 -11.12 -11.90 -3.26
C SER A 101 -9.93 -11.91 -2.27
N ALA A 102 -10.15 -12.49 -1.09
CA ALA A 102 -9.10 -12.72 -0.12
C ALA A 102 -7.86 -13.42 -0.74
N LYS A 103 -8.10 -14.39 -1.65
CA LYS A 103 -7.03 -15.05 -2.40
C LYS A 103 -6.21 -14.06 -3.23
N GLN A 104 -6.84 -13.16 -3.95
CA GLN A 104 -6.13 -12.17 -4.77
C GLN A 104 -5.34 -11.16 -3.91
N LEU A 105 -5.84 -10.78 -2.73
CA LEU A 105 -5.07 -9.98 -1.77
C LEU A 105 -3.79 -10.69 -1.35
N VAL A 106 -3.88 -11.97 -1.01
CA VAL A 106 -2.72 -12.78 -0.61
C VAL A 106 -1.77 -12.98 -1.79
N ASP A 107 -2.28 -13.27 -2.99
CA ASP A 107 -1.44 -13.41 -4.20
C ASP A 107 -0.66 -12.11 -4.49
N ASN A 108 -1.30 -10.95 -4.37
CA ASN A 108 -0.65 -9.65 -4.51
C ASN A 108 0.41 -9.41 -3.42
N ALA A 109 0.12 -9.80 -2.18
CA ALA A 109 1.07 -9.68 -1.07
C ALA A 109 2.32 -10.54 -1.32
N GLN A 110 2.16 -11.74 -1.90
CA GLN A 110 3.28 -12.62 -2.25
C GLN A 110 4.19 -12.03 -3.34
N LEU A 111 3.64 -11.24 -4.29
CA LEU A 111 4.45 -10.53 -5.29
C LEU A 111 5.38 -9.47 -4.69
N LEU A 112 5.05 -8.97 -3.49
CA LEU A 112 5.81 -7.94 -2.80
C LEU A 112 6.84 -8.50 -1.79
N LEU A 113 6.92 -9.82 -1.62
CA LEU A 113 7.92 -10.47 -0.75
C LEU A 113 9.34 -10.03 -1.12
N GLY A 114 10.15 -9.75 -0.10
CA GLY A 114 11.53 -9.30 -0.27
C GLY A 114 11.68 -7.79 -0.48
N THR A 115 10.61 -7.03 -0.65
CA THR A 115 10.69 -5.55 -0.70
C THR A 115 11.30 -5.01 0.60
N PRO A 116 12.32 -4.14 0.55
CA PRO A 116 12.96 -3.60 1.74
C PRO A 116 11.98 -2.80 2.62
N TYR A 117 12.19 -2.83 3.94
CA TYR A 117 11.47 -1.93 4.83
C TYR A 117 12.00 -0.50 4.68
N LEU A 118 11.10 0.45 4.51
CA LEU A 118 11.40 1.87 4.54
C LEU A 118 10.27 2.58 5.28
N TRP A 119 10.56 3.21 6.42
CA TRP A 119 9.57 3.96 7.16
C TRP A 119 8.97 5.09 6.30
N GLY A 120 7.64 5.18 6.23
CA GLY A 120 6.92 6.09 5.34
C GLY A 120 6.81 5.61 3.88
N GLY A 121 7.48 4.52 3.51
CA GLY A 121 7.49 4.00 2.15
C GLY A 121 6.19 3.31 1.75
N ARG A 122 5.86 3.38 0.43
CA ARG A 122 4.68 2.76 -0.19
C ARG A 122 5.00 2.21 -1.58
N SER A 123 6.21 1.76 -1.83
CA SER A 123 6.60 1.28 -3.16
C SER A 123 7.46 0.01 -3.07
N VAL A 124 7.67 -0.67 -4.20
CA VAL A 124 8.59 -1.82 -4.28
C VAL A 124 10.05 -1.44 -4.02
N PHE A 125 10.39 -0.15 -3.98
CA PHE A 125 11.71 0.34 -3.60
C PHE A 125 11.88 0.46 -2.07
N GLY A 126 10.79 0.37 -1.34
CA GLY A 126 10.71 0.38 0.11
C GLY A 126 9.30 0.66 0.59
N MET A 127 8.84 -0.09 1.60
CA MET A 127 7.53 0.09 2.21
C MET A 127 7.55 -0.23 3.69
N ASP A 128 6.73 0.48 4.47
CA ASP A 128 6.46 0.12 5.86
C ASP A 128 5.24 -0.80 5.99
N CYS A 129 4.93 -1.23 7.21
CA CYS A 129 3.86 -2.17 7.48
C CYS A 129 2.48 -1.69 7.04
N SER A 130 2.11 -0.47 7.40
CA SER A 130 0.81 0.12 7.04
C SER A 130 0.75 0.55 5.57
N GLY A 131 1.87 0.99 4.98
CA GLY A 131 1.98 1.28 3.55
C GLY A 131 1.83 0.03 2.68
N PHE A 132 2.40 -1.10 3.12
CA PHE A 132 2.21 -2.40 2.48
C PHE A 132 0.73 -2.80 2.44
N VAL A 133 0.07 -2.78 3.61
CA VAL A 133 -1.36 -3.13 3.72
C VAL A 133 -2.23 -2.15 2.94
N GLN A 134 -2.00 -0.84 3.10
CA GLN A 134 -2.75 0.19 2.36
C GLN A 134 -2.69 -0.04 0.85
N LEU A 135 -1.51 -0.38 0.34
CA LEU A 135 -1.30 -0.60 -1.09
C LEU A 135 -2.06 -1.82 -1.62
N LEU A 136 -2.09 -2.91 -0.86
CA LEU A 136 -2.86 -4.11 -1.20
C LEU A 136 -4.37 -3.82 -1.25
N PHE A 137 -4.87 -3.09 -0.25
CA PHE A 137 -6.29 -2.73 -0.19
C PHE A 137 -6.66 -1.67 -1.24
N LYS A 138 -5.75 -0.74 -1.56
CA LYS A 138 -5.91 0.16 -2.72
C LYS A 138 -6.11 -0.64 -4.01
N ALA A 139 -5.32 -1.68 -4.24
CA ALA A 139 -5.48 -2.56 -5.39
C ALA A 139 -6.82 -3.32 -5.38
N ALA A 140 -7.42 -3.53 -4.21
CA ALA A 140 -8.75 -4.10 -4.04
C ALA A 140 -9.89 -3.06 -4.15
N GLY A 141 -9.57 -1.79 -4.43
CA GLY A 141 -10.55 -0.70 -4.49
C GLY A 141 -11.02 -0.22 -3.11
N ILE A 142 -10.31 -0.57 -2.04
CA ILE A 142 -10.66 -0.20 -0.66
C ILE A 142 -9.65 0.84 -0.17
N ALA A 143 -10.14 2.01 0.21
CA ALA A 143 -9.33 3.06 0.80
C ALA A 143 -9.11 2.78 2.30
N LEU A 144 -7.85 2.54 2.68
CA LEU A 144 -7.44 2.46 4.08
C LEU A 144 -6.62 3.69 4.45
N PRO A 145 -6.70 4.16 5.72
CA PRO A 145 -5.82 5.20 6.22
C PRO A 145 -4.35 4.82 6.10
N ARG A 146 -3.46 5.82 6.08
CA ARG A 146 -2.01 5.61 6.00
C ARG A 146 -1.42 4.92 7.23
N ASP A 147 -1.89 5.29 8.41
CA ASP A 147 -1.30 4.88 9.69
C ASP A 147 -1.96 3.60 10.23
N ALA A 148 -1.16 2.68 10.78
CA ALA A 148 -1.64 1.40 11.30
C ALA A 148 -2.71 1.56 12.39
N TYR A 149 -2.56 2.52 13.32
CA TYR A 149 -3.55 2.75 14.38
C TYR A 149 -4.90 3.22 13.82
N LYS A 150 -4.91 4.02 12.73
CA LYS A 150 -6.14 4.42 12.05
C LYS A 150 -6.77 3.29 11.22
N GLN A 151 -5.92 2.41 10.65
CA GLN A 151 -6.40 1.20 9.96
C GLN A 151 -7.12 0.27 10.94
N ALA A 152 -6.63 0.15 12.18
CA ALA A 152 -7.25 -0.68 13.23
C ALA A 152 -8.64 -0.19 13.68
N GLU A 153 -9.00 1.05 13.36
CA GLU A 153 -10.36 1.59 13.62
C GLU A 153 -11.38 1.12 12.57
N LYS A 154 -10.92 0.53 11.47
CA LYS A 154 -11.78 0.09 10.36
C LYS A 154 -12.21 -1.36 10.50
N GLY A 155 -13.33 -1.70 9.87
CA GLY A 155 -13.85 -3.06 9.80
C GLY A 155 -14.41 -3.60 11.12
N VAL A 156 -14.65 -4.89 11.14
CA VAL A 156 -15.20 -5.62 12.30
C VAL A 156 -14.09 -6.38 13.03
N THR A 157 -14.21 -6.48 14.36
CA THR A 157 -13.26 -7.23 15.20
C THR A 157 -13.48 -8.72 15.03
N ILE A 158 -12.37 -9.46 14.94
CA ILE A 158 -12.31 -10.92 15.03
C ILE A 158 -11.69 -11.24 16.41
N ASP A 159 -12.44 -11.93 17.25
CA ASP A 159 -12.07 -12.11 18.67
C ASP A 159 -10.98 -13.15 18.87
N PHE A 160 -10.95 -14.20 18.04
CA PHE A 160 -10.00 -15.30 18.17
C PHE A 160 -9.18 -15.48 16.91
N ILE A 161 -7.88 -15.77 17.08
CA ILE A 161 -6.96 -15.97 15.93
C ILE A 161 -7.38 -17.19 15.09
N GLU A 162 -8.04 -18.16 15.69
CA GLU A 162 -8.56 -19.36 15.02
C GLU A 162 -9.68 -19.05 14.02
N GLU A 163 -10.37 -17.92 14.19
CA GLU A 163 -11.44 -17.42 13.30
C GLU A 163 -10.89 -16.51 12.20
N ALA A 164 -9.60 -16.15 12.29
CA ALA A 164 -8.97 -15.30 11.31
C ALA A 164 -8.86 -16.00 9.94
N GLN A 165 -9.15 -15.25 8.91
CA GLN A 165 -9.18 -15.71 7.53
C GLN A 165 -8.21 -14.91 6.66
N ALA A 166 -7.88 -15.47 5.49
CA ALA A 166 -7.11 -14.76 4.49
C ALA A 166 -7.74 -13.40 4.17
N GLY A 167 -6.93 -12.34 4.18
CA GLY A 167 -7.38 -10.97 3.94
C GLY A 167 -7.71 -10.17 5.20
N ASP A 168 -7.84 -10.81 6.38
CA ASP A 168 -7.95 -10.09 7.65
C ASP A 168 -6.64 -9.36 7.98
N LEU A 169 -6.73 -8.33 8.81
CA LEU A 169 -5.59 -7.55 9.28
C LEU A 169 -5.33 -7.81 10.77
N ALA A 170 -4.12 -8.25 11.09
CA ALA A 170 -3.65 -8.36 12.46
C ALA A 170 -2.86 -7.11 12.84
N PHE A 171 -3.21 -6.49 13.98
CA PHE A 171 -2.58 -5.30 14.51
C PHE A 171 -1.85 -5.60 15.81
N PHE A 172 -0.71 -4.94 15.98
CA PHE A 172 0.20 -5.21 17.09
C PHE A 172 0.51 -3.92 17.84
N ASP A 173 0.66 -4.01 19.14
CA ASP A 173 0.99 -2.87 19.99
C ASP A 173 2.46 -2.90 20.44
N ASN A 174 2.92 -1.70 20.83
CA ASN A 174 4.18 -1.54 21.53
C ASN A 174 3.99 -1.71 23.05
N ASP A 175 5.07 -1.55 23.82
CA ASP A 175 5.04 -1.67 25.28
C ASP A 175 4.16 -0.62 25.97
N GLU A 176 3.82 0.48 25.29
CA GLU A 176 2.89 1.51 25.75
C GLU A 176 1.41 1.18 25.43
N GLY A 177 1.13 0.05 24.76
CA GLY A 177 -0.20 -0.34 24.32
C GLY A 177 -0.73 0.43 23.10
N LYS A 178 0.15 1.12 22.37
CA LYS A 178 -0.20 1.84 21.13
C LYS A 178 0.04 0.96 19.93
N ILE A 179 -0.95 0.86 19.04
CA ILE A 179 -0.81 0.13 17.78
C ILE A 179 0.24 0.83 16.91
N ASN A 180 1.29 0.09 16.57
CA ASN A 180 2.40 0.56 15.76
C ASN A 180 2.79 -0.36 14.60
N HIS A 181 2.13 -1.53 14.49
CA HIS A 181 2.41 -2.48 13.41
C HIS A 181 1.13 -3.17 12.93
N VAL A 182 1.16 -3.61 11.66
CA VAL A 182 0.06 -4.32 11.01
C VAL A 182 0.60 -5.39 10.06
N ALA A 183 -0.13 -6.50 9.94
CA ALA A 183 0.14 -7.59 9.02
C ALA A 183 -1.13 -8.05 8.28
N LEU A 184 -0.97 -8.56 7.06
CA LEU A 184 -2.01 -9.27 6.33
C LEU A 184 -2.04 -10.74 6.78
N VAL A 185 -3.19 -11.20 7.22
CA VAL A 185 -3.42 -12.61 7.57
C VAL A 185 -3.53 -13.44 6.29
N ILE A 186 -2.80 -14.55 6.22
CA ILE A 186 -2.90 -15.56 5.16
C ILE A 186 -3.86 -16.69 5.59
N ASP A 187 -3.70 -17.11 6.82
CA ASP A 187 -4.48 -18.10 7.50
C ASP A 187 -4.31 -17.92 9.03
N SER A 188 -4.96 -18.74 9.85
CA SER A 188 -4.88 -18.65 11.32
C SER A 188 -3.47 -18.90 11.92
N LYS A 189 -2.46 -19.21 11.09
CA LYS A 189 -1.09 -19.51 11.53
C LYS A 189 -0.02 -18.66 10.85
N ASN A 190 -0.36 -17.92 9.82
CA ASN A 190 0.61 -17.21 8.99
C ASN A 190 0.15 -15.80 8.61
N VAL A 191 1.10 -14.87 8.58
CA VAL A 191 0.92 -13.50 8.11
C VAL A 191 2.01 -13.10 7.12
N ILE A 192 1.72 -12.08 6.29
CA ILE A 192 2.74 -11.33 5.54
C ILE A 192 2.76 -9.91 6.09
N HIS A 193 3.95 -9.41 6.38
CA HIS A 193 4.13 -8.05 6.91
C HIS A 193 5.48 -7.46 6.48
N ALA A 194 5.63 -6.13 6.62
CA ALA A 194 6.90 -5.46 6.39
C ALA A 194 7.62 -5.22 7.73
N SER A 195 8.70 -5.97 7.97
CA SER A 195 9.58 -5.85 9.14
C SER A 195 11.00 -6.24 8.73
N GLY A 196 11.87 -5.25 8.59
CA GLY A 196 13.16 -5.37 7.91
C GLY A 196 13.00 -5.46 6.38
N TYR A 197 12.09 -6.28 5.92
CA TYR A 197 11.61 -6.42 4.55
C TYR A 197 10.20 -7.04 4.56
N VAL A 198 9.49 -7.07 3.45
CA VAL A 198 8.22 -7.78 3.34
C VAL A 198 8.48 -9.28 3.40
N ARG A 199 7.92 -9.93 4.42
CA ARG A 199 8.22 -11.32 4.75
C ARG A 199 6.98 -12.06 5.28
N LYS A 200 7.03 -13.39 5.20
CA LYS A 200 6.05 -14.28 5.82
C LYS A 200 6.61 -14.78 7.15
N ASP A 201 5.80 -14.69 8.21
CA ASP A 201 6.11 -15.25 9.54
C ASP A 201 4.90 -15.98 10.11
N ALA A 202 5.15 -16.81 11.14
CA ALA A 202 4.09 -17.46 11.89
C ALA A 202 3.41 -16.48 12.85
N ILE A 203 2.12 -16.72 13.12
CA ILE A 203 1.33 -15.96 14.11
C ILE A 203 0.55 -16.91 15.01
N ASP A 204 0.39 -16.51 16.26
CA ASP A 204 -0.55 -17.10 17.22
C ASP A 204 -1.15 -15.99 18.14
N HIS A 205 -1.84 -16.39 19.21
CA HIS A 205 -2.47 -15.47 20.16
C HIS A 205 -1.48 -14.58 20.92
N HIS A 206 -0.19 -14.90 20.96
CA HIS A 206 0.84 -14.04 21.52
C HIS A 206 1.32 -12.98 20.51
N GLY A 207 1.30 -13.31 19.22
CA GLY A 207 1.75 -12.41 18.15
C GLY A 207 2.60 -13.08 17.08
N ILE A 208 3.46 -12.31 16.43
CA ILE A 208 4.33 -12.79 15.34
C ILE A 208 5.55 -13.49 15.93
N PHE A 209 5.72 -14.77 15.57
CA PHE A 209 6.88 -15.57 15.93
C PHE A 209 7.89 -15.65 14.79
N ASN A 210 9.07 -15.11 15.01
CA ASN A 210 10.17 -15.17 14.06
C ASN A 210 10.95 -16.49 14.26
N GLN A 211 10.79 -17.44 13.34
CA GLN A 211 11.42 -18.76 13.41
C GLN A 211 12.96 -18.68 13.37
N ALA A 212 13.54 -17.72 12.64
CA ALA A 212 14.99 -17.59 12.52
C ALA A 212 15.66 -17.16 13.84
N THR A 213 14.95 -16.39 14.67
CA THR A 213 15.47 -15.92 15.97
C THR A 213 14.89 -16.67 17.16
N GLY A 214 13.85 -17.48 16.95
CA GLY A 214 13.13 -18.20 18.01
C GLY A 214 12.39 -17.28 19.00
N LYS A 215 11.97 -16.08 18.58
CA LYS A 215 11.39 -15.06 19.46
C LYS A 215 10.10 -14.48 18.86
N TYR A 216 9.19 -14.08 19.76
CA TYR A 216 8.09 -13.19 19.41
C TYR A 216 8.63 -11.78 19.16
N THR A 217 8.20 -11.18 18.07
CA THR A 217 8.69 -9.85 17.64
C THR A 217 7.64 -8.76 17.76
N HIS A 218 6.35 -9.12 17.66
CA HIS A 218 5.22 -8.19 17.71
C HIS A 218 4.09 -8.82 18.49
N LYS A 219 3.58 -8.13 19.51
CA LYS A 219 2.52 -8.61 20.39
C LYS A 219 1.16 -8.36 19.75
N LEU A 220 0.35 -9.41 19.57
CA LEU A 220 -0.98 -9.28 18.97
C LEU A 220 -1.91 -8.45 19.87
N ARG A 221 -2.56 -7.45 19.27
CA ARG A 221 -3.52 -6.60 19.95
C ARG A 221 -4.96 -6.85 19.52
N ILE A 222 -5.21 -6.89 18.19
CA ILE A 222 -6.55 -7.05 17.64
C ILE A 222 -6.48 -7.53 16.19
N ILE A 223 -7.50 -8.24 15.75
CA ILE A 223 -7.67 -8.65 14.34
C ILE A 223 -8.90 -7.96 13.78
N LYS A 224 -8.83 -7.47 12.55
CA LYS A 224 -9.93 -6.80 11.85
C LYS A 224 -10.20 -7.42 10.49
N ARG A 225 -11.46 -7.57 10.16
CA ARG A 225 -11.95 -7.89 8.80
C ARG A 225 -12.51 -6.64 8.18
N ILE A 226 -11.94 -6.24 7.04
CA ILE A 226 -12.29 -5.02 6.32
C ILE A 226 -13.41 -5.30 5.32
#